data_98d0577edf43263f93f6e4966957e6ce
#
_entry.id   98d0577edf43263f93f6e4966957e6ce
#
_cell.length_a   1.000
_cell.length_b   1.000
_cell.length_c   1.000
_cell.angle_alpha   90.00
_cell.angle_beta   90.00
_cell.angle_gamma   90.00
#
_symmetry.space_group_name_H-M   'P 1'
#
loop_
_entity.id
_entity.type
_entity.pdbx_description
1 polymer ?
#
loop_
_entity_poly.entity_id
_entity_poly.type
_entity_poly.pdbx_seq_one_letter_code
_entity_poly.pdbx_strand_id
1 'polypeptide(L)' 'MHYRMIDVSTIKELARRWFPKAYQNQPEKGMSHRALADIVESIQELDYYRRSVFTASPGPTGEDARTAAAEAQQAYQRFL' A
#
# COMPACT_ATOMS: atom_id res chain seq x y z
N MET A 1 21.82 2.86 12.54
CA MET A 1 20.93 2.95 11.36
C MET A 1 19.65 2.21 11.65
N HIS A 2 18.53 2.85 11.43
CA HIS A 2 17.23 2.22 11.67
C HIS A 2 16.67 1.70 10.37
N TYR A 3 16.46 0.41 10.33
CA TYR A 3 15.75 -0.21 9.20
C TYR A 3 14.26 -0.20 9.51
N ARG A 4 13.51 0.47 8.67
CA ARG A 4 12.07 0.38 8.74
C ARG A 4 11.63 -0.69 7.75
N MET A 5 11.06 -1.73 8.28
CA MET A 5 10.52 -2.80 7.44
C MET A 5 9.21 -2.32 6.82
N ILE A 6 9.09 -2.50 5.51
CA ILE A 6 7.79 -2.31 4.85
C ILE A 6 6.99 -3.58 5.09
N ASP A 7 5.90 -3.44 5.81
CA ASP A 7 5.05 -4.58 6.12
C ASP A 7 3.90 -4.66 5.12
N VAL A 8 3.99 -5.62 4.23
CA VAL A 8 2.95 -5.85 3.21
C VAL A 8 1.61 -6.17 3.86
N SER A 9 1.62 -6.81 5.03
CA SER A 9 0.41 -7.10 5.78
C SER A 9 -0.35 -5.84 6.17
N THR A 10 0.36 -4.76 6.50
CA THR A 10 -0.27 -3.47 6.80
C THR A 10 -0.98 -2.91 5.58
N ILE A 11 -0.32 -2.92 4.43
CA ILE A 11 -0.91 -2.44 3.17
C ILE A 11 -2.14 -3.28 2.82
N LYS A 12 -2.04 -4.58 2.97
CA LYS A 12 -3.12 -5.52 2.73
C LYS A 12 -4.33 -5.23 3.62
N GLU A 13 -4.10 -4.98 4.90
CA GLU A 13 -5.16 -4.68 5.85
C GLU A 13 -5.85 -3.35 5.52
N LEU A 14 -5.10 -2.33 5.14
CA LEU A 14 -5.66 -1.06 4.70
C LEU A 14 -6.48 -1.22 3.41
N ALA A 15 -5.97 -2.02 2.48
CA ALA A 15 -6.70 -2.30 1.24
C ALA A 15 -8.03 -3.02 1.52
N ARG A 16 -8.02 -3.96 2.46
CA ARG A 16 -9.24 -4.66 2.86
C ARG A 16 -10.31 -3.69 3.37
N ARG A 17 -9.90 -2.67 4.10
CA ARG A 17 -10.81 -1.68 4.69
C ARG A 17 -11.25 -0.61 3.70
N TRP A 18 -10.32 -0.11 2.90
CA TRP A 18 -10.57 1.04 2.03
C TRP A 18 -10.91 0.66 0.60
N PHE A 19 -10.35 -0.44 0.12
CA PHE A 19 -10.51 -0.89 -1.27
C PHE A 19 -10.82 -2.39 -1.32
N PRO A 20 -12.00 -2.80 -0.85
CA PRO A 20 -12.31 -4.23 -0.75
C PRO A 20 -12.23 -4.98 -2.08
N LYS A 21 -12.52 -4.33 -3.21
CA LYS A 21 -12.40 -4.98 -4.51
C LYS A 21 -10.93 -5.30 -4.86
N ALA A 22 -10.00 -4.41 -4.50
CA ALA A 22 -8.58 -4.68 -4.68
C ALA A 22 -8.15 -5.85 -3.80
N TYR A 23 -8.59 -5.87 -2.57
CA TYR A 23 -8.28 -6.98 -1.65
C TYR A 23 -8.81 -8.32 -2.17
N GLN A 24 -10.04 -8.35 -2.69
CA GLN A 24 -10.67 -9.56 -3.19
C GLN A 24 -9.98 -10.14 -4.42
N ASN A 25 -9.34 -9.30 -5.22
CA ASN A 25 -8.68 -9.71 -6.45
C ASN A 25 -7.16 -9.85 -6.31
N GLN A 26 -6.64 -9.87 -5.09
CA GLN A 26 -5.20 -10.06 -4.88
C GLN A 26 -4.77 -11.43 -5.40
N PRO A 27 -3.51 -11.55 -5.87
CA PRO A 27 -3.01 -12.83 -6.36
C PRO A 27 -3.08 -13.90 -5.28
N GLU A 28 -3.47 -15.10 -5.67
CA GLU A 28 -3.49 -16.22 -4.76
C GLU A 28 -2.07 -16.67 -4.46
N LYS A 29 -1.82 -17.06 -3.22
CA LYS A 29 -0.54 -17.64 -2.83
C LYS A 29 -0.52 -19.11 -3.19
N GLY A 30 0.61 -19.56 -3.75
CA GLY A 30 0.81 -20.96 -4.01
C GLY A 30 0.94 -21.76 -2.71
N MET A 31 0.81 -23.07 -2.84
CA MET A 31 0.90 -24.00 -1.70
C MET A 31 2.34 -24.41 -1.40
N SER A 32 3.32 -23.81 -2.08
CA SER A 32 4.73 -24.12 -1.87
C SER A 32 5.21 -23.52 -0.56
N HIS A 33 5.90 -24.31 0.25
CA HIS A 33 6.50 -23.83 1.50
C HIS A 33 8.00 -23.57 1.35
N ARG A 34 8.45 -23.31 0.13
CA ARG A 34 9.84 -22.98 -0.14
C ARG A 34 10.08 -21.52 0.20
N ALA A 35 11.15 -21.25 0.94
CA ALA A 35 11.48 -19.90 1.39
C ALA A 35 11.60 -18.90 0.22
N LEU A 36 12.22 -19.31 -0.89
CA LEU A 36 12.36 -18.43 -2.05
C LEU A 36 11.00 -18.13 -2.68
N ALA A 37 10.14 -19.12 -2.80
CA ALA A 37 8.79 -18.92 -3.34
C ALA A 37 7.98 -17.98 -2.46
N ASP A 38 8.12 -18.09 -1.15
CA ASP A 38 7.42 -17.19 -0.21
C ASP A 38 7.90 -15.74 -0.36
N ILE A 39 9.21 -15.54 -0.56
CA ILE A 39 9.76 -14.22 -0.80
C ILE A 39 9.23 -13.63 -2.10
N VAL A 40 9.24 -14.42 -3.18
CA VAL A 40 8.75 -13.99 -4.49
C VAL A 40 7.26 -13.65 -4.42
N GLU A 41 6.48 -14.46 -3.73
CA GLU A 41 5.05 -14.21 -3.55
C GLU A 41 4.80 -12.92 -2.75
N SER A 42 5.60 -12.62 -1.75
CA SER A 42 5.51 -11.38 -1.01
C SER A 42 5.82 -10.16 -1.88
N ILE A 43 6.83 -10.27 -2.73
CA ILE A 43 7.18 -9.22 -3.69
C ILE A 43 6.05 -9.03 -4.69
N GLN A 44 5.48 -10.12 -5.19
CA GLN A 44 4.35 -10.09 -6.11
C GLN A 44 3.15 -9.40 -5.49
N GLU A 45 2.84 -9.72 -4.25
CA GLU A 45 1.75 -9.10 -3.51
C GLU A 45 1.96 -7.61 -3.35
N LEU A 46 3.16 -7.19 -2.99
CA LEU A 46 3.50 -5.77 -2.89
C LEU A 46 3.36 -5.07 -4.23
N ASP A 47 3.86 -5.68 -5.31
CA ASP A 47 3.74 -5.13 -6.65
C ASP A 47 2.28 -4.99 -7.07
N TYR A 48 1.46 -5.99 -6.75
CA TYR A 48 0.02 -5.93 -7.00
C TYR A 48 -0.62 -4.72 -6.32
N TYR A 49 -0.35 -4.51 -5.02
CA TYR A 49 -0.93 -3.38 -4.30
C TYR A 49 -0.39 -2.06 -4.80
N ARG A 50 0.89 -2.01 -5.20
CA ARG A 50 1.45 -0.81 -5.82
C ARG A 50 0.70 -0.43 -7.09
N ARG A 51 0.32 -1.42 -7.89
CA ARG A 51 -0.40 -1.17 -9.15
C ARG A 51 -1.88 -0.88 -8.97
N SER A 52 -2.50 -1.41 -7.91
CA SER A 52 -3.94 -1.34 -7.74
C SER A 52 -4.41 -0.23 -6.82
N VAL A 53 -3.70 0.05 -5.72
CA VAL A 53 -4.18 0.99 -4.70
C VAL A 53 -3.36 2.27 -4.57
N PHE A 54 -2.15 2.30 -5.09
CA PHE A 54 -1.30 3.48 -5.05
C PHE A 54 -1.37 4.23 -6.38
N THR A 55 -1.15 5.55 -6.31
CA THR A 55 -1.11 6.36 -7.51
C THR A 55 0.03 5.89 -8.42
N ALA A 56 -0.26 5.74 -9.71
CA ALA A 56 0.71 5.27 -10.69
C ALA A 56 1.89 6.24 -10.79
N SER A 57 3.06 5.68 -11.16
CA SER A 57 4.25 6.51 -11.41
C SER A 57 3.98 7.54 -12.52
N PRO A 58 4.47 8.75 -12.39
CA PRO A 58 5.42 9.25 -11.38
C PRO A 58 4.79 9.67 -10.06
N GLY A 59 3.53 9.36 -9.82
CA GLY A 59 2.84 9.71 -8.60
C GLY A 59 2.27 11.14 -8.64
N PRO A 60 1.92 11.68 -7.48
CA PRO A 60 1.37 13.02 -7.41
C PRO A 60 2.42 14.08 -7.72
N THR A 61 1.98 15.20 -8.29
CA THR A 61 2.86 16.37 -8.46
C THR A 61 3.11 17.01 -7.10
N GLY A 62 4.12 17.89 -7.03
CA GLY A 62 4.34 18.66 -5.79
C GLY A 62 3.12 19.49 -5.41
N GLU A 63 2.41 20.03 -6.39
CA GLU A 63 1.18 20.78 -6.16
C GLU A 63 0.07 19.88 -5.58
N ASP A 64 -0.13 18.70 -6.17
CA ASP A 64 -1.11 17.74 -5.67
C ASP A 64 -0.80 17.33 -4.23
N ALA A 65 0.47 17.10 -3.94
CA ALA A 65 0.89 16.71 -2.60
C ALA A 65 0.65 17.83 -1.58
N ARG A 66 0.94 19.08 -1.96
CA ARG A 66 0.69 20.24 -1.11
C ARG A 66 -0.80 20.43 -0.84
N THR A 67 -1.63 20.25 -1.85
CA THR A 67 -3.07 20.34 -1.72
C THR A 67 -3.59 19.26 -0.77
N ALA A 68 -3.12 18.02 -0.91
CA ALA A 68 -3.51 16.94 -0.03
C ALA A 68 -3.08 17.21 1.41
N ALA A 69 -1.87 17.74 1.61
CA ALA A 69 -1.38 18.09 2.94
C ALA A 69 -2.25 19.17 3.60
N ALA A 70 -2.60 20.20 2.83
CA ALA A 70 -3.45 21.29 3.34
C ALA A 70 -4.84 20.77 3.71
N GLU A 71 -5.43 19.93 2.88
CA GLU A 71 -6.74 19.35 3.16
C GLU A 71 -6.70 18.46 4.40
N ALA A 72 -5.65 17.64 4.56
CA ALA A 72 -5.50 16.80 5.73
C ALA A 72 -5.34 17.64 7.00
N GLN A 73 -4.50 18.69 6.94
CA GLN A 73 -4.31 19.57 8.08
C GLN A 73 -5.60 20.27 8.47
N GLN A 74 -6.35 20.75 7.50
CA GLN A 74 -7.61 21.43 7.75
C GLN A 74 -8.63 20.49 8.39
N ALA A 75 -8.69 19.25 7.92
CA ALA A 75 -9.62 18.26 8.45
C ALA A 75 -9.40 17.95 9.93
N TYR A 76 -8.15 18.03 10.39
CA TYR A 76 -7.79 17.67 11.77
C TYR A 76 -7.39 18.85 12.63
N GLN A 77 -7.46 20.08 12.13
CA GLN A 77 -6.99 21.27 12.83
C GLN A 77 -7.68 21.44 14.19
N ARG A 78 -8.95 21.12 14.29
CA ARG A 78 -9.71 21.25 15.54
C ARG A 78 -9.24 20.33 16.66
N PHE A 79 -8.40 19.34 16.35
CA PHE A 79 -7.87 18.41 17.35
C PHE A 79 -6.46 18.78 17.79
N LEU A 80 -5.87 19.75 17.14
CA LEU A 80 -4.50 20.18 17.39
C LEU A 80 -4.50 21.58 18.00
#